data_9a7843759ee5d0ca4d63da64fe573eea
#
_entry.id   9a7843759ee5d0ca4d63da64fe573eea
#
_cell.length_a   1.000
_cell.length_b   1.000
_cell.length_c   1.000
_cell.angle_alpha   90.00
_cell.angle_beta   90.00
_cell.angle_gamma   90.00
#
_symmetry.space_group_name_H-M   'P 1'
#
loop_
_entity.id
_entity.type
_entity.pdbx_description
1 polymer ?
#
loop_
_entity_poly.entity_id
_entity_poly.type
_entity_poly.pdbx_seq_one_letter_code
_entity_poly.pdbx_strand_id
1 'polypeptide(L)'
;MEKQSFLISFYLRRNRVTKAGLAPILSRVTVNGHATEIPVKCHVYPEQWDQKKERAIGKDKLSAEINISLNAFRAQVLEIRNRIQQEGRDVSIHEIKRRMTQASLTRMFLKEFEAYCELRQKEVGVNITQLTVNKFWRVFRYLTEYTKLEYKKDDLPLPFINHEYIYGFKIFLQTHHNCKNNGAVNLLKALRNFILYSMRNDWIEKNPMRDIKMKEEVTEVRAHLTKAELEGIIAKEMPNERLERVRDVFIFCCLTGLAFTDADHLSKAHIVRDDEGNVWIHKPRQKTSIMSVIPLLPYARQILEKYSIDAE
;
A
#
# COMPACT_ATOMS: atom_id res chain seq x y z
N MET A 1 -24.97 -18.56 30.49
CA MET A 1 -24.79 -18.28 29.06
C MET A 1 -26.14 -18.44 28.38
N GLU A 2 -26.77 -17.36 27.95
CA GLU A 2 -28.02 -17.45 27.18
C GLU A 2 -27.71 -18.15 25.84
N LYS A 3 -28.54 -19.17 25.52
CA LYS A 3 -28.45 -19.87 24.24
C LYS A 3 -28.81 -18.91 23.12
N GLN A 4 -27.79 -18.38 22.41
CA GLN A 4 -28.04 -17.60 21.23
C GLN A 4 -28.74 -18.44 20.17
N SER A 5 -29.95 -18.02 19.77
CA SER A 5 -30.66 -18.68 18.67
C SER A 5 -30.00 -18.31 17.33
N PHE A 6 -29.67 -19.36 16.56
CA PHE A 6 -29.02 -19.18 15.24
C PHE A 6 -29.67 -20.15 14.25
N LEU A 7 -30.24 -19.59 13.16
CA LEU A 7 -30.90 -20.36 12.11
C LEU A 7 -30.49 -19.89 10.73
N ILE A 8 -30.27 -20.84 9.82
CA ILE A 8 -30.01 -20.59 8.39
C ILE A 8 -31.08 -21.36 7.62
N SER A 9 -31.88 -20.65 6.83
CA SER A 9 -32.89 -21.25 5.96
C SER A 9 -32.74 -20.74 4.51
N PHE A 10 -33.17 -21.56 3.54
CA PHE A 10 -33.17 -21.21 2.14
C PHE A 10 -34.61 -21.20 1.59
N TYR A 11 -34.87 -20.25 0.67
CA TYR A 11 -36.17 -20.13 0.02
C TYR A 11 -36.05 -19.49 -1.36
N LEU A 12 -37.06 -19.69 -2.21
CA LEU A 12 -37.13 -19.10 -3.54
C LEU A 12 -37.79 -17.72 -3.51
N ARG A 13 -37.23 -16.80 -4.24
CA ARG A 13 -37.84 -15.50 -4.53
C ARG A 13 -38.68 -15.58 -5.83
N ARG A 14 -39.88 -16.15 -5.72
CA ARG A 14 -40.77 -16.46 -6.85
C ARG A 14 -41.25 -15.23 -7.64
N ASN A 15 -41.18 -14.02 -7.07
CA ASN A 15 -41.53 -12.77 -7.73
C ASN A 15 -40.42 -12.19 -8.61
N ARG A 16 -39.27 -12.84 -8.74
CA ARG A 16 -38.13 -12.44 -9.56
C ARG A 16 -37.61 -13.59 -10.43
N VAL A 17 -38.49 -14.19 -11.21
CA VAL A 17 -38.12 -15.23 -12.17
C VAL A 17 -37.44 -14.60 -13.37
N THR A 18 -36.35 -15.18 -13.82
CA THR A 18 -35.62 -14.74 -15.03
C THR A 18 -36.42 -15.05 -16.29
N LYS A 19 -36.06 -14.46 -17.43
CA LYS A 19 -36.68 -14.78 -18.74
C LYS A 19 -36.56 -16.28 -19.11
N ALA A 20 -35.59 -16.98 -18.52
CA ALA A 20 -35.39 -18.43 -18.70
C ALA A 20 -36.20 -19.29 -17.71
N GLY A 21 -37.13 -18.71 -16.93
CA GLY A 21 -37.96 -19.45 -15.99
C GLY A 21 -37.30 -19.80 -14.65
N LEU A 22 -36.08 -19.33 -14.38
CA LEU A 22 -35.33 -19.64 -13.17
C LEU A 22 -35.59 -18.62 -12.07
N ALA A 23 -35.85 -19.05 -10.83
CA ALA A 23 -36.01 -18.23 -9.65
C ALA A 23 -34.71 -18.18 -8.83
N PRO A 24 -34.31 -17.03 -8.29
CA PRO A 24 -33.14 -16.90 -7.43
C PRO A 24 -33.39 -17.49 -6.05
N ILE A 25 -32.39 -18.17 -5.50
CA ILE A 25 -32.38 -18.71 -4.14
C ILE A 25 -31.80 -17.66 -3.18
N LEU A 26 -32.52 -17.38 -2.10
CA LEU A 26 -32.07 -16.53 -1.01
C LEU A 26 -31.86 -17.36 0.26
N SER A 27 -30.87 -16.96 1.04
CA SER A 27 -30.70 -17.44 2.40
C SER A 27 -31.25 -16.41 3.39
N ARG A 28 -32.00 -16.87 4.39
CA ARG A 28 -32.38 -16.09 5.56
C ARG A 28 -31.55 -16.59 6.75
N VAL A 29 -30.71 -15.71 7.27
CA VAL A 29 -29.91 -15.96 8.47
C VAL A 29 -30.57 -15.20 9.63
N THR A 30 -30.90 -15.92 10.70
CA THR A 30 -31.53 -15.37 11.92
C THR A 30 -30.60 -15.53 13.11
N VAL A 31 -30.40 -14.46 13.87
CA VAL A 31 -29.61 -14.42 15.10
C VAL A 31 -30.40 -13.68 16.16
N ASN A 32 -30.73 -14.36 17.28
CA ASN A 32 -31.48 -13.78 18.40
C ASN A 32 -32.79 -13.08 17.95
N GLY A 33 -33.55 -13.71 17.04
CA GLY A 33 -34.81 -13.17 16.53
C GLY A 33 -34.67 -12.14 15.38
N HIS A 34 -33.52 -11.60 15.16
CA HIS A 34 -33.27 -10.69 14.02
C HIS A 34 -32.87 -11.46 12.76
N ALA A 35 -33.46 -11.15 11.62
CA ALA A 35 -33.19 -11.86 10.35
C ALA A 35 -32.65 -10.93 9.27
N THR A 36 -31.76 -11.47 8.42
CA THR A 36 -31.28 -10.81 7.20
C THR A 36 -31.32 -11.78 6.03
N GLU A 37 -31.49 -11.22 4.84
CA GLU A 37 -31.47 -11.99 3.59
C GLU A 37 -30.12 -11.82 2.91
N ILE A 38 -29.52 -12.93 2.48
CA ILE A 38 -28.25 -12.95 1.75
C ILE A 38 -28.45 -13.77 0.47
N PRO A 39 -28.16 -13.21 -0.71
CA PRO A 39 -28.26 -13.94 -1.98
C PRO A 39 -27.25 -15.08 -2.04
N VAL A 40 -27.71 -16.29 -2.42
CA VAL A 40 -26.81 -17.45 -2.61
C VAL A 40 -26.17 -17.47 -3.98
N LYS A 41 -26.62 -16.58 -4.89
CA LYS A 41 -26.19 -16.50 -6.30
C LYS A 41 -26.48 -17.76 -7.14
N CYS A 42 -27.42 -18.59 -6.70
CA CYS A 42 -27.93 -19.73 -7.43
C CYS A 42 -29.36 -19.49 -7.88
N HIS A 43 -29.74 -20.11 -9.01
CA HIS A 43 -31.07 -20.03 -9.58
C HIS A 43 -31.57 -21.45 -9.88
N VAL A 44 -32.84 -21.73 -9.66
CA VAL A 44 -33.45 -23.03 -9.88
C VAL A 44 -34.85 -22.88 -10.49
N TYR A 45 -35.29 -23.88 -11.23
CA TYR A 45 -36.68 -23.92 -11.67
C TYR A 45 -37.62 -24.10 -10.47
N PRO A 46 -38.69 -23.30 -10.33
CA PRO A 46 -39.59 -23.37 -9.16
C PRO A 46 -40.15 -24.74 -8.88
N GLU A 47 -40.35 -25.56 -9.92
CA GLU A 47 -40.86 -26.93 -9.81
C GLU A 47 -39.82 -27.92 -9.24
N GLN A 48 -38.54 -27.58 -9.42
CA GLN A 48 -37.39 -28.39 -8.92
C GLN A 48 -36.93 -27.94 -7.53
N TRP A 49 -37.74 -27.19 -6.78
CA TRP A 49 -37.40 -26.72 -5.44
C TRP A 49 -38.32 -27.34 -4.39
N ASP A 50 -37.75 -28.06 -3.40
CA ASP A 50 -38.45 -28.53 -2.21
C ASP A 50 -38.22 -27.53 -1.07
N GLN A 51 -39.29 -26.77 -0.75
CA GLN A 51 -39.24 -25.77 0.32
C GLN A 51 -39.12 -26.37 1.71
N LYS A 52 -39.65 -27.59 1.93
CA LYS A 52 -39.54 -28.27 3.24
C LYS A 52 -38.13 -28.78 3.49
N LYS A 53 -37.49 -29.31 2.46
CA LYS A 53 -36.10 -29.79 2.52
C LYS A 53 -35.08 -28.71 2.24
N GLU A 54 -35.50 -27.52 1.81
CA GLU A 54 -34.66 -26.36 1.47
C GLU A 54 -33.57 -26.73 0.46
N ARG A 55 -33.93 -27.50 -0.59
CA ARG A 55 -32.99 -27.99 -1.61
C ARG A 55 -33.63 -28.21 -2.98
N ALA A 56 -32.78 -28.30 -4.00
CA ALA A 56 -33.20 -28.72 -5.33
C ALA A 56 -33.41 -30.24 -5.39
N ILE A 57 -34.52 -30.68 -6.03
CA ILE A 57 -34.97 -32.08 -6.11
C ILE A 57 -34.74 -32.73 -7.48
N GLY A 58 -34.23 -32.02 -8.48
CA GLY A 58 -33.89 -32.57 -9.77
C GLY A 58 -32.77 -33.63 -9.66
N LYS A 59 -32.78 -34.62 -10.59
CA LYS A 59 -31.69 -35.60 -10.73
C LYS A 59 -30.61 -35.14 -11.72
N ASP A 60 -30.76 -33.95 -12.25
CA ASP A 60 -29.87 -33.34 -13.21
C ASP A 60 -28.61 -32.73 -12.53
N LYS A 61 -27.58 -32.52 -13.33
CA LYS A 61 -26.30 -31.95 -12.87
C LYS A 61 -26.48 -30.58 -12.21
N LEU A 62 -27.39 -29.75 -12.70
CA LEU A 62 -27.68 -28.43 -12.18
C LEU A 62 -28.20 -28.50 -10.73
N SER A 63 -29.18 -29.39 -10.45
CA SER A 63 -29.71 -29.59 -9.11
C SER A 63 -28.66 -30.09 -8.12
N ALA A 64 -27.73 -30.95 -8.56
CA ALA A 64 -26.60 -31.40 -7.74
C ALA A 64 -25.63 -30.25 -7.42
N GLU A 65 -25.26 -29.44 -8.40
CA GLU A 65 -24.39 -28.26 -8.23
C GLU A 65 -25.01 -27.20 -7.29
N ILE A 66 -26.34 -26.97 -7.43
CA ILE A 66 -27.06 -26.08 -6.51
C ILE A 66 -26.98 -26.60 -5.07
N ASN A 67 -27.24 -27.89 -4.85
CA ASN A 67 -27.20 -28.45 -3.50
C ASN A 67 -25.79 -28.41 -2.87
N ILE A 68 -24.73 -28.59 -3.67
CA ILE A 68 -23.35 -28.40 -3.23
C ILE A 68 -23.13 -26.92 -2.82
N SER A 69 -23.59 -25.98 -3.63
CA SER A 69 -23.46 -24.55 -3.37
C SER A 69 -24.23 -24.12 -2.11
N LEU A 70 -25.42 -24.68 -1.85
CA LEU A 70 -26.19 -24.43 -0.62
C LEU A 70 -25.47 -24.95 0.63
N ASN A 71 -24.89 -26.15 0.55
CA ASN A 71 -24.10 -26.70 1.65
C ASN A 71 -22.83 -25.89 1.91
N ALA A 72 -22.11 -25.48 0.86
CA ALA A 72 -20.94 -24.62 0.97
C ALA A 72 -21.29 -23.27 1.60
N PHE A 73 -22.42 -22.67 1.19
CA PHE A 73 -22.91 -21.42 1.79
C PHE A 73 -23.21 -21.57 3.27
N ARG A 74 -23.91 -22.66 3.65
CA ARG A 74 -24.22 -22.96 5.06
C ARG A 74 -22.95 -23.13 5.89
N ALA A 75 -21.97 -23.88 5.37
CA ALA A 75 -20.67 -24.07 6.02
C ALA A 75 -19.93 -22.74 6.22
N GLN A 76 -19.92 -21.89 5.21
CA GLN A 76 -19.29 -20.57 5.26
C GLN A 76 -19.91 -19.65 6.34
N VAL A 77 -21.26 -19.62 6.43
CA VAL A 77 -21.95 -18.81 7.45
C VAL A 77 -21.65 -19.35 8.86
N LEU A 78 -21.59 -20.66 9.03
CA LEU A 78 -21.23 -21.29 10.32
C LEU A 78 -19.77 -21.02 10.71
N GLU A 79 -18.87 -21.06 9.76
CA GLU A 79 -17.46 -20.71 9.97
C GLU A 79 -17.30 -19.25 10.43
N ILE A 80 -17.98 -18.33 9.75
CA ILE A 80 -17.98 -16.90 10.12
C ILE A 80 -18.52 -16.73 11.55
N ARG A 81 -19.64 -17.40 11.91
CA ARG A 81 -20.17 -17.38 13.26
C ARG A 81 -19.14 -17.85 14.28
N ASN A 82 -18.54 -19.02 14.05
CA ASN A 82 -17.56 -19.61 14.96
C ASN A 82 -16.34 -18.69 15.15
N ARG A 83 -15.89 -18.07 14.07
CA ARG A 83 -14.77 -17.11 14.10
C ARG A 83 -15.11 -15.87 14.94
N ILE A 84 -16.33 -15.31 14.79
CA ILE A 84 -16.79 -14.18 15.62
C ILE A 84 -16.78 -14.56 17.11
N GLN A 85 -17.26 -15.78 17.44
CA GLN A 85 -17.26 -16.28 18.81
C GLN A 85 -15.85 -16.49 19.38
N GLN A 86 -14.93 -17.02 18.57
CA GLN A 86 -13.50 -17.17 18.96
C GLN A 86 -12.81 -15.83 19.20
N GLU A 87 -13.23 -14.77 18.51
CA GLU A 87 -12.76 -13.40 18.73
C GLU A 87 -13.33 -12.74 20.00
N GLY A 88 -14.18 -13.45 20.75
CA GLY A 88 -14.85 -12.92 21.95
C GLY A 88 -15.88 -11.83 21.66
N ARG A 89 -16.37 -11.75 20.41
CA ARG A 89 -17.39 -10.78 19.99
C ARG A 89 -18.78 -11.40 19.94
N ASP A 90 -19.80 -10.58 20.19
CA ASP A 90 -21.17 -11.00 20.01
C ASP A 90 -21.51 -11.24 18.54
N VAL A 91 -22.16 -12.38 18.28
CA VAL A 91 -22.63 -12.72 16.94
C VAL A 91 -23.82 -11.84 16.60
N SER A 92 -23.64 -10.91 15.66
CA SER A 92 -24.70 -10.05 15.14
C SER A 92 -24.96 -10.32 13.66
N ILE A 93 -26.18 -10.06 13.22
CA ILE A 93 -26.57 -10.16 11.81
C ILE A 93 -25.76 -9.22 10.92
N HIS A 94 -25.50 -8.01 11.38
CA HIS A 94 -24.72 -7.03 10.64
C HIS A 94 -23.30 -7.53 10.38
N GLU A 95 -22.68 -8.14 11.38
CA GLU A 95 -21.32 -8.68 11.26
C GLU A 95 -21.26 -9.88 10.33
N ILE A 96 -22.24 -10.80 10.43
CA ILE A 96 -22.34 -11.94 9.50
C ILE A 96 -22.55 -11.44 8.07
N LYS A 97 -23.51 -10.53 7.85
CA LYS A 97 -23.76 -9.97 6.51
C LYS A 97 -22.54 -9.26 5.95
N ARG A 98 -21.86 -8.47 6.77
CA ARG A 98 -20.63 -7.77 6.42
C ARG A 98 -19.57 -8.77 5.93
N ARG A 99 -19.28 -9.80 6.73
CA ARG A 99 -18.26 -10.82 6.40
C ARG A 99 -18.65 -11.68 5.20
N MET A 100 -19.91 -12.03 5.06
CA MET A 100 -20.44 -12.76 3.89
C MET A 100 -20.31 -11.92 2.60
N THR A 101 -20.63 -10.64 2.67
CA THR A 101 -20.51 -9.73 1.53
C THR A 101 -19.04 -9.50 1.17
N GLN A 102 -18.17 -9.37 2.14
CA GLN A 102 -16.72 -9.25 1.94
C GLN A 102 -16.11 -10.54 1.34
N ALA A 103 -16.49 -11.70 1.81
CA ALA A 103 -16.08 -13.01 1.25
C ALA A 103 -16.57 -13.22 -0.19
N SER A 104 -17.73 -12.64 -0.57
CA SER A 104 -18.28 -12.74 -1.92
C SER A 104 -17.61 -11.80 -2.94
N LEU A 105 -16.92 -10.77 -2.47
CA LEU A 105 -16.08 -9.88 -3.27
C LEU A 105 -14.63 -10.32 -3.04
N THR A 106 -14.18 -11.33 -3.76
CA THR A 106 -12.78 -11.72 -3.75
C THR A 106 -11.98 -10.58 -4.35
N ARG A 107 -11.50 -9.65 -3.47
CA ARG A 107 -10.63 -8.56 -3.89
C ARG A 107 -9.32 -9.14 -4.37
N MET A 108 -8.89 -8.72 -5.54
CA MET A 108 -7.62 -9.13 -6.13
C MET A 108 -6.52 -8.18 -5.65
N PHE A 109 -5.41 -8.74 -5.21
CA PHE A 109 -4.34 -7.99 -4.51
C PHE A 109 -3.69 -6.92 -5.38
N LEU A 110 -3.24 -7.28 -6.59
CA LEU A 110 -2.55 -6.33 -7.47
C LEU A 110 -3.51 -5.26 -7.98
N LYS A 111 -4.73 -5.64 -8.33
CA LYS A 111 -5.77 -4.68 -8.75
C LYS A 111 -6.08 -3.64 -7.66
N GLU A 112 -6.22 -4.07 -6.41
CA GLU A 112 -6.47 -3.14 -5.30
C GLU A 112 -5.22 -2.31 -4.96
N PHE A 113 -4.01 -2.88 -5.14
CA PHE A 113 -2.78 -2.12 -4.94
C PHE A 113 -2.55 -1.09 -6.04
N GLU A 114 -2.91 -1.39 -7.29
CA GLU A 114 -2.91 -0.44 -8.39
C GLU A 114 -3.84 0.75 -8.10
N ALA A 115 -5.09 0.47 -7.73
CA ALA A 115 -6.06 1.49 -7.34
C ALA A 115 -5.56 2.34 -6.15
N TYR A 116 -4.84 1.73 -5.21
CA TYR A 116 -4.19 2.46 -4.13
C TYR A 116 -3.07 3.38 -4.65
N CYS A 117 -2.25 2.94 -5.60
CA CYS A 117 -1.23 3.79 -6.22
C CYS A 117 -1.86 5.01 -6.92
N GLU A 118 -2.96 4.80 -7.65
CA GLU A 118 -3.73 5.88 -8.29
C GLU A 118 -4.33 6.86 -7.26
N LEU A 119 -4.86 6.34 -6.15
CA LEU A 119 -5.35 7.17 -5.05
C LEU A 119 -4.21 8.04 -4.49
N ARG A 120 -3.04 7.44 -4.23
CA ARG A 120 -1.86 8.17 -3.74
C ARG A 120 -1.35 9.20 -4.77
N GLN A 121 -1.49 8.92 -6.07
CA GLN A 121 -1.11 9.88 -7.12
C GLN A 121 -1.90 11.20 -7.02
N LYS A 122 -3.18 11.12 -6.63
CA LYS A 122 -4.03 12.30 -6.44
C LYS A 122 -3.64 13.19 -5.25
N GLU A 123 -2.86 12.64 -4.32
CA GLU A 123 -2.39 13.36 -3.13
C GLU A 123 -1.04 14.10 -3.35
N VAL A 124 -0.45 13.97 -4.53
CA VAL A 124 0.82 14.66 -4.87
C VAL A 124 0.64 16.17 -4.81
N GLY A 125 1.57 16.83 -4.15
CA GLY A 125 1.53 18.29 -3.95
C GLY A 125 0.68 18.74 -2.74
N VAL A 126 -0.10 17.83 -2.14
CA VAL A 126 -0.89 18.12 -0.92
C VAL A 126 -0.25 17.42 0.28
N ASN A 127 -0.20 16.09 0.28
CA ASN A 127 0.25 15.29 1.42
C ASN A 127 1.55 14.53 1.16
N ILE A 128 1.88 14.27 -0.10
CA ILE A 128 3.04 13.45 -0.47
C ILE A 128 3.75 14.02 -1.70
N THR A 129 5.01 13.62 -1.88
CA THR A 129 5.80 13.99 -3.06
C THR A 129 5.65 12.94 -4.17
N GLN A 130 5.90 13.35 -5.42
CA GLN A 130 5.94 12.44 -6.57
C GLN A 130 6.94 11.29 -6.36
N LEU A 131 8.08 11.54 -5.71
CA LEU A 131 9.08 10.52 -5.39
C LEU A 131 8.51 9.40 -4.49
N THR A 132 7.59 9.76 -3.58
CA THR A 132 6.90 8.78 -2.72
C THR A 132 5.95 7.92 -3.54
N VAL A 133 5.20 8.51 -4.47
CA VAL A 133 4.29 7.77 -5.37
C VAL A 133 5.07 6.86 -6.31
N ASN A 134 6.16 7.34 -6.88
CA ASN A 134 7.04 6.53 -7.73
C ASN A 134 7.55 5.27 -7.02
N LYS A 135 7.72 5.35 -5.68
CA LYS A 135 8.06 4.17 -4.87
C LYS A 135 6.91 3.16 -4.82
N PHE A 136 5.65 3.59 -4.66
CA PHE A 136 4.49 2.70 -4.69
C PHE A 136 4.38 2.00 -6.05
N TRP A 137 4.50 2.72 -7.15
CA TRP A 137 4.51 2.15 -8.49
C TRP A 137 5.66 1.18 -8.74
N ARG A 138 6.83 1.43 -8.17
CA ARG A 138 7.94 0.47 -8.22
C ARG A 138 7.60 -0.82 -7.48
N VAL A 139 7.01 -0.72 -6.29
CA VAL A 139 6.56 -1.90 -5.53
C VAL A 139 5.51 -2.66 -6.31
N PHE A 140 4.52 -1.98 -6.91
CA PHE A 140 3.50 -2.59 -7.75
C PHE A 140 4.12 -3.41 -8.89
N ARG A 141 5.03 -2.84 -9.64
CA ARG A 141 5.73 -3.53 -10.75
C ARG A 141 6.48 -4.78 -10.26
N TYR A 142 7.19 -4.69 -9.14
CA TYR A 142 7.93 -5.83 -8.59
C TYR A 142 7.01 -6.91 -8.02
N LEU A 143 5.88 -6.55 -7.44
CA LEU A 143 4.86 -7.50 -6.99
C LEU A 143 4.20 -8.23 -8.16
N THR A 144 3.90 -7.53 -9.25
CA THR A 144 3.35 -8.13 -10.48
C THR A 144 4.33 -9.16 -11.06
N GLU A 145 5.60 -8.80 -11.15
CA GLU A 145 6.66 -9.70 -11.62
C GLU A 145 6.80 -10.92 -10.71
N TYR A 146 6.89 -10.72 -9.41
CA TYR A 146 6.98 -11.78 -8.40
C TYR A 146 5.79 -12.74 -8.47
N THR A 147 4.57 -12.21 -8.50
CA THR A 147 3.35 -13.01 -8.57
C THR A 147 3.33 -13.88 -9.83
N LYS A 148 3.75 -13.33 -10.97
CA LYS A 148 3.80 -14.04 -12.23
C LYS A 148 4.88 -15.12 -12.27
N LEU A 149 6.06 -14.85 -11.72
CA LEU A 149 7.18 -15.79 -11.71
C LEU A 149 6.97 -16.95 -10.73
N GLU A 150 6.60 -16.64 -9.48
CA GLU A 150 6.52 -17.65 -8.42
C GLU A 150 5.18 -18.39 -8.41
N TYR A 151 4.07 -17.69 -8.64
CA TYR A 151 2.73 -18.27 -8.54
C TYR A 151 2.10 -18.61 -9.89
N LYS A 152 2.72 -18.24 -11.01
CA LYS A 152 2.20 -18.45 -12.39
C LYS A 152 0.79 -17.88 -12.59
N LYS A 153 0.50 -16.76 -11.93
CA LYS A 153 -0.79 -16.07 -11.98
C LYS A 153 -0.58 -14.58 -12.24
N ASP A 154 -1.55 -13.97 -12.89
CA ASP A 154 -1.51 -12.52 -13.15
C ASP A 154 -1.89 -11.71 -11.88
N ASP A 155 -2.72 -12.27 -10.99
CA ASP A 155 -3.09 -11.68 -9.70
C ASP A 155 -3.52 -12.78 -8.71
N LEU A 156 -3.56 -12.44 -7.42
CA LEU A 156 -3.96 -13.32 -6.33
C LEU A 156 -5.07 -12.68 -5.49
N PRO A 157 -5.97 -13.50 -4.90
CA PRO A 157 -6.92 -12.98 -3.93
C PRO A 157 -6.20 -12.32 -2.74
N LEU A 158 -6.67 -11.15 -2.32
CA LEU A 158 -6.05 -10.39 -1.22
C LEU A 158 -5.90 -11.22 0.09
N PRO A 159 -6.86 -12.09 0.49
CA PRO A 159 -6.69 -12.97 1.65
C PRO A 159 -5.57 -14.02 1.51
N PHE A 160 -5.11 -14.28 0.28
CA PHE A 160 -3.99 -15.20 0.02
C PHE A 160 -2.63 -14.58 0.39
N ILE A 161 -2.56 -13.26 0.49
CA ILE A 161 -1.33 -12.52 0.84
C ILE A 161 -1.04 -12.72 2.32
N ASN A 162 -0.32 -13.77 2.61
CA ASN A 162 0.08 -14.19 3.96
C ASN A 162 1.56 -13.84 4.24
N HIS A 163 2.07 -14.25 5.40
CA HIS A 163 3.46 -14.04 5.80
C HIS A 163 4.45 -14.65 4.80
N GLU A 164 4.16 -15.86 4.30
CA GLU A 164 5.02 -16.57 3.35
C GLU A 164 5.17 -15.78 2.03
N TYR A 165 4.05 -15.26 1.49
CA TYR A 165 4.08 -14.41 0.30
C TYR A 165 4.97 -13.17 0.50
N ILE A 166 4.81 -12.46 1.62
CA ILE A 166 5.58 -11.24 1.89
C ILE A 166 7.07 -11.56 2.12
N TYR A 167 7.36 -12.65 2.83
CA TYR A 167 8.73 -13.08 3.04
C TYR A 167 9.41 -13.51 1.73
N GLY A 168 8.73 -14.30 0.90
CA GLY A 168 9.19 -14.68 -0.43
C GLY A 168 9.43 -13.45 -1.32
N PHE A 169 8.53 -12.46 -1.29
CA PHE A 169 8.74 -11.20 -1.99
C PHE A 169 10.00 -10.46 -1.52
N LYS A 170 10.30 -10.45 -0.22
CA LYS A 170 11.56 -9.88 0.30
C LYS A 170 12.78 -10.57 -0.31
N ILE A 171 12.79 -11.89 -0.34
CA ILE A 171 13.89 -12.68 -0.94
C ILE A 171 14.00 -12.39 -2.43
N PHE A 172 12.87 -12.36 -3.15
CA PHE A 172 12.81 -12.01 -4.57
C PHE A 172 13.45 -10.63 -4.86
N LEU A 173 13.16 -9.61 -4.05
CA LEU A 173 13.80 -8.30 -4.18
C LEU A 173 15.32 -8.37 -4.04
N GLN A 174 15.82 -9.21 -3.13
CA GLN A 174 17.25 -9.35 -2.88
C GLN A 174 17.96 -10.16 -3.98
N THR A 175 17.34 -11.22 -4.48
CA THR A 175 17.94 -12.15 -5.45
C THR A 175 17.76 -11.71 -6.91
N HIS A 176 16.57 -11.25 -7.32
CA HIS A 176 16.28 -10.89 -8.70
C HIS A 176 16.60 -9.40 -8.99
N HIS A 177 16.34 -8.52 -8.04
CA HIS A 177 16.58 -7.08 -8.21
C HIS A 177 17.85 -6.58 -7.51
N ASN A 178 18.68 -7.48 -6.96
CA ASN A 178 19.93 -7.15 -6.26
C ASN A 178 19.76 -6.05 -5.19
N CYS A 179 18.57 -5.97 -4.58
CA CYS A 179 18.31 -5.00 -3.54
C CYS A 179 19.10 -5.38 -2.28
N LYS A 180 20.00 -4.50 -1.80
CA LYS A 180 20.57 -4.62 -0.47
C LYS A 180 19.46 -4.60 0.58
N ASN A 181 19.73 -5.10 1.80
CA ASN A 181 18.73 -5.18 2.86
C ASN A 181 17.93 -3.88 3.05
N ASN A 182 18.60 -2.75 3.17
CA ASN A 182 17.91 -1.45 3.40
C ASN A 182 17.01 -1.04 2.22
N GLY A 183 17.42 -1.39 0.98
CA GLY A 183 16.60 -1.17 -0.22
C GLY A 183 15.32 -2.01 -0.19
N ALA A 184 15.44 -3.31 0.11
CA ALA A 184 14.28 -4.21 0.24
C ALA A 184 13.35 -3.77 1.38
N VAL A 185 13.90 -3.43 2.56
CA VAL A 185 13.14 -2.91 3.71
C VAL A 185 12.37 -1.63 3.34
N ASN A 186 12.98 -0.71 2.59
CA ASN A 186 12.31 0.53 2.18
C ASN A 186 11.13 0.27 1.23
N LEU A 187 11.22 -0.74 0.34
CA LEU A 187 10.11 -1.17 -0.51
C LEU A 187 9.02 -1.87 0.30
N LEU A 188 9.40 -2.72 1.27
CA LEU A 188 8.45 -3.36 2.17
C LEU A 188 7.70 -2.35 3.06
N LYS A 189 8.35 -1.25 3.48
CA LYS A 189 7.67 -0.14 4.19
C LYS A 189 6.58 0.50 3.33
N ALA A 190 6.80 0.63 2.01
CA ALA A 190 5.77 1.12 1.11
C ALA A 190 4.61 0.11 0.97
N LEU A 191 4.90 -1.19 0.81
CA LEU A 191 3.88 -2.24 0.80
C LEU A 191 3.08 -2.26 2.11
N ARG A 192 3.73 -2.07 3.26
CA ARG A 192 3.07 -2.00 4.56
C ARG A 192 1.99 -0.92 4.62
N ASN A 193 2.21 0.23 3.99
CA ASN A 193 1.20 1.29 3.95
C ASN A 193 -0.09 0.81 3.28
N PHE A 194 0.00 0.05 2.19
CA PHE A 194 -1.17 -0.56 1.54
C PHE A 194 -1.81 -1.64 2.41
N ILE A 195 -1.03 -2.50 3.05
CA ILE A 195 -1.56 -3.52 3.97
C ILE A 195 -2.34 -2.86 5.11
N LEU A 196 -1.80 -1.81 5.73
CA LEU A 196 -2.50 -1.05 6.77
C LEU A 196 -3.74 -0.34 6.25
N TYR A 197 -3.71 0.18 5.02
CA TYR A 197 -4.88 0.74 4.35
C TYR A 197 -5.95 -0.34 4.14
N SER A 198 -5.58 -1.53 3.67
CA SER A 198 -6.48 -2.67 3.49
C SER A 198 -7.11 -3.13 4.80
N MET A 199 -6.34 -3.12 5.90
CA MET A 199 -6.88 -3.44 7.24
C MET A 199 -7.88 -2.39 7.72
N ARG A 200 -7.60 -1.10 7.54
CA ARG A 200 -8.53 -0.01 7.93
C ARG A 200 -9.84 -0.04 7.15
N ASN A 201 -9.83 -0.63 5.95
CA ASN A 201 -11.03 -0.82 5.12
C ASN A 201 -11.66 -2.20 5.31
N ASP A 202 -11.24 -2.97 6.33
CA ASP A 202 -11.71 -4.32 6.63
C ASP A 202 -11.59 -5.32 5.46
N TRP A 203 -10.61 -5.12 4.58
CA TRP A 203 -10.35 -6.04 3.46
C TRP A 203 -9.55 -7.27 3.89
N ILE A 204 -8.71 -7.12 4.90
CA ILE A 204 -7.94 -8.18 5.54
C ILE A 204 -8.05 -8.04 7.07
N GLU A 205 -8.17 -9.15 7.76
CA GLU A 205 -8.35 -9.17 9.22
C GLU A 205 -7.01 -9.16 9.97
N LYS A 206 -6.02 -9.88 9.44
CA LYS A 206 -4.72 -10.05 10.09
C LYS A 206 -3.63 -9.39 9.27
N ASN A 207 -2.69 -8.74 9.95
CA ASN A 207 -1.53 -8.13 9.29
C ASN A 207 -0.53 -9.21 8.87
N PRO A 208 -0.35 -9.51 7.56
CA PRO A 208 0.61 -10.51 7.09
C PRO A 208 2.06 -10.08 7.29
N MET A 209 2.30 -8.80 7.60
CA MET A 209 3.63 -8.24 7.83
C MET A 209 4.01 -8.13 9.31
N ARG A 210 3.17 -8.63 10.24
CA ARG A 210 3.38 -8.47 11.70
C ARG A 210 4.77 -8.93 12.13
N ASP A 211 5.18 -10.10 11.67
CA ASP A 211 6.42 -10.76 12.10
C ASP A 211 7.58 -10.59 11.09
N ILE A 212 7.37 -9.80 10.04
CA ILE A 212 8.41 -9.47 9.07
C ILE A 212 9.42 -8.49 9.69
N LYS A 213 10.64 -8.95 9.91
CA LYS A 213 11.72 -8.10 10.41
C LYS A 213 12.11 -7.07 9.35
N MET A 214 11.81 -5.81 9.63
CA MET A 214 12.16 -4.65 8.79
C MET A 214 13.28 -3.81 9.44
N LYS A 215 14.29 -4.50 10.00
CA LYS A 215 15.44 -3.83 10.57
C LYS A 215 16.39 -3.38 9.46
N GLU A 216 16.70 -2.10 9.45
CA GLU A 216 17.75 -1.56 8.60
C GLU A 216 19.13 -1.88 9.20
N GLU A 217 20.06 -2.24 8.33
CA GLU A 217 21.45 -2.38 8.70
C GLU A 217 22.11 -1.02 8.79
N VAL A 218 22.96 -0.84 9.77
CA VAL A 218 23.78 0.37 9.87
C VAL A 218 24.74 0.34 8.67
N THR A 219 24.62 1.34 7.82
CA THR A 219 25.57 1.50 6.71
C THR A 219 26.91 1.93 7.28
N GLU A 220 28.00 1.43 6.69
CA GLU A 220 29.35 1.88 7.00
C GLU A 220 29.42 3.42 6.96
N VAL A 221 30.26 3.97 7.82
CA VAL A 221 30.52 5.41 7.84
C VAL A 221 30.98 5.82 6.45
N ARG A 222 30.25 6.69 5.80
CA ARG A 222 30.63 7.20 4.49
C ARG A 222 31.94 7.98 4.61
N ALA A 223 32.87 7.70 3.72
CA ALA A 223 34.07 8.51 3.59
C ALA A 223 33.69 9.99 3.37
N HIS A 224 34.43 10.87 3.96
CA HIS A 224 34.32 12.31 3.80
C HIS A 224 35.65 12.89 3.32
N LEU A 225 35.58 14.01 2.63
CA LEU A 225 36.79 14.70 2.19
C LEU A 225 37.51 15.35 3.39
N THR A 226 38.80 15.20 3.42
CA THR A 226 39.67 16.00 4.27
C THR A 226 39.75 17.45 3.75
N LYS A 227 40.18 18.37 4.60
CA LYS A 227 40.38 19.76 4.18
C LYS A 227 41.35 19.88 2.98
N ALA A 228 42.45 19.12 3.01
CA ALA A 228 43.44 19.15 1.91
C ALA A 228 42.87 18.62 0.58
N GLU A 229 42.03 17.56 0.65
CA GLU A 229 41.35 17.03 -0.55
C GLU A 229 40.36 18.06 -1.13
N LEU A 230 39.59 18.74 -0.25
CA LEU A 230 38.66 19.80 -0.69
C LEU A 230 39.41 20.98 -1.32
N GLU A 231 40.51 21.43 -0.72
CA GLU A 231 41.39 22.48 -1.28
C GLU A 231 41.98 22.05 -2.60
N GLY A 232 42.39 20.78 -2.75
CA GLY A 232 42.87 20.23 -4.02
C GLY A 232 41.80 20.24 -5.12
N ILE A 233 40.53 19.98 -4.80
CA ILE A 233 39.42 20.07 -5.74
C ILE A 233 39.16 21.53 -6.14
N ILE A 234 39.25 22.46 -5.19
CA ILE A 234 39.08 23.90 -5.40
C ILE A 234 40.14 24.42 -6.40
N ALA A 235 41.38 24.06 -6.17
CA ALA A 235 42.51 24.52 -6.98
C ALA A 235 42.58 23.87 -8.39
N LYS A 236 41.84 22.79 -8.63
CA LYS A 236 41.92 22.06 -9.88
C LYS A 236 41.24 22.81 -11.02
N GLU A 237 41.98 23.07 -12.10
CA GLU A 237 41.39 23.55 -13.32
C GLU A 237 40.52 22.51 -13.98
N MET A 238 39.34 22.95 -14.42
CA MET A 238 38.38 22.07 -15.06
C MET A 238 38.48 22.21 -16.60
N PRO A 239 38.36 21.11 -17.35
CA PRO A 239 38.52 21.11 -18.80
C PRO A 239 37.38 21.83 -19.55
N ASN A 240 36.27 22.12 -18.92
CA ASN A 240 35.14 22.83 -19.51
C ASN A 240 34.23 23.44 -18.42
N GLU A 241 33.42 24.43 -18.80
CA GLU A 241 32.49 25.15 -17.92
C GLU A 241 31.46 24.23 -17.23
N ARG A 242 31.03 23.15 -17.90
CA ARG A 242 30.07 22.20 -17.31
C ARG A 242 30.65 21.52 -16.06
N LEU A 243 31.89 21.04 -16.16
CA LEU A 243 32.57 20.40 -15.04
C LEU A 243 32.95 21.42 -13.96
N GLU A 244 33.28 22.62 -14.34
CA GLU A 244 33.52 23.72 -13.42
C GLU A 244 32.28 24.02 -12.59
N ARG A 245 31.09 24.14 -13.21
CA ARG A 245 29.82 24.32 -12.51
C ARG A 245 29.52 23.16 -11.56
N VAL A 246 29.75 21.92 -11.98
CA VAL A 246 29.54 20.74 -11.12
C VAL A 246 30.45 20.79 -9.90
N ARG A 247 31.73 21.14 -10.08
CA ARG A 247 32.70 21.34 -9.00
C ARG A 247 32.22 22.41 -8.02
N ASP A 248 31.86 23.60 -8.56
CA ASP A 248 31.46 24.73 -7.73
C ASP A 248 30.21 24.46 -6.91
N VAL A 249 29.18 23.82 -7.50
CA VAL A 249 27.97 23.36 -6.77
C VAL A 249 28.34 22.33 -5.70
N PHE A 250 29.23 21.38 -6.00
CA PHE A 250 29.68 20.39 -5.03
C PHE A 250 30.42 21.07 -3.84
N ILE A 251 31.32 21.96 -4.10
CA ILE A 251 32.05 22.71 -3.06
C ILE A 251 31.08 23.57 -2.26
N PHE A 252 30.15 24.25 -2.91
CA PHE A 252 29.12 25.04 -2.24
C PHE A 252 28.30 24.17 -1.27
N CYS A 253 27.88 22.97 -1.68
CA CYS A 253 27.19 22.02 -0.80
C CYS A 253 28.09 21.57 0.36
N CYS A 254 29.39 21.35 0.15
CA CYS A 254 30.33 20.99 1.21
C CYS A 254 30.47 22.12 2.25
N LEU A 255 30.51 23.38 1.82
CA LEU A 255 30.70 24.54 2.69
C LEU A 255 29.43 24.96 3.44
N THR A 256 28.25 24.71 2.86
CA THR A 256 26.96 25.14 3.42
C THR A 256 26.19 24.00 4.10
N GLY A 257 26.51 22.73 3.83
CA GLY A 257 25.72 21.60 4.28
C GLY A 257 24.32 21.48 3.66
N LEU A 258 24.04 22.28 2.62
CA LEU A 258 22.80 22.18 1.86
C LEU A 258 22.77 20.87 1.05
N ALA A 259 21.59 20.25 0.97
CA ALA A 259 21.37 19.19 0.00
C ALA A 259 21.40 19.77 -1.41
N PHE A 260 21.80 18.97 -2.41
CA PHE A 260 21.87 19.41 -3.81
C PHE A 260 20.56 20.10 -4.27
N THR A 261 19.41 19.49 -3.98
CA THR A 261 18.10 20.05 -4.34
C THR A 261 17.83 21.41 -3.68
N ASP A 262 18.31 21.63 -2.45
CA ASP A 262 18.14 22.89 -1.75
C ASP A 262 19.08 23.96 -2.31
N ALA A 263 20.29 23.57 -2.73
CA ALA A 263 21.25 24.44 -3.42
C ALA A 263 20.78 24.82 -4.84
N ASP A 264 20.23 23.85 -5.59
CA ASP A 264 19.70 24.05 -6.96
C ASP A 264 18.51 25.04 -6.99
N HIS A 265 17.71 25.08 -5.92
CA HIS A 265 16.59 26.01 -5.76
C HIS A 265 16.94 27.22 -4.89
N LEU A 266 18.22 27.55 -4.74
CA LEU A 266 18.63 28.76 -4.02
C LEU A 266 18.34 29.99 -4.89
N SER A 267 17.85 31.05 -4.27
CA SER A 267 17.56 32.32 -4.94
C SER A 267 18.01 33.50 -4.07
N LYS A 268 18.08 34.70 -4.63
CA LYS A 268 18.39 35.92 -3.89
C LYS A 268 17.52 36.13 -2.64
N ALA A 269 16.25 35.77 -2.69
CA ALA A 269 15.33 35.87 -1.56
C ALA A 269 15.73 35.04 -0.33
N HIS A 270 16.63 34.07 -0.49
CA HIS A 270 17.14 33.25 0.60
C HIS A 270 18.42 33.80 1.22
N ILE A 271 19.01 34.86 0.65
CA ILE A 271 20.25 35.48 1.11
C ILE A 271 19.87 36.71 1.96
N VAL A 272 20.26 36.70 3.21
CA VAL A 272 19.91 37.72 4.20
C VAL A 272 21.19 38.31 4.80
N ARG A 273 21.21 39.63 5.02
CA ARG A 273 22.27 40.30 5.78
C ARG A 273 21.81 40.62 7.16
N ASP A 274 22.66 40.39 8.16
CA ASP A 274 22.40 40.84 9.52
C ASP A 274 22.84 42.30 9.74
N ASP A 275 22.55 42.83 10.91
CA ASP A 275 22.91 44.24 11.29
C ASP A 275 24.42 44.48 11.34
N GLU A 276 25.22 43.42 11.43
CA GLU A 276 26.69 43.48 11.44
C GLU A 276 27.28 43.35 10.04
N GLY A 277 26.42 43.14 9.01
CA GLY A 277 26.82 43.00 7.60
C GLY A 277 27.24 41.57 7.21
N ASN A 278 27.09 40.57 8.10
CA ASN A 278 27.32 39.17 7.76
C ASN A 278 26.21 38.66 6.86
N VAL A 279 26.57 37.77 5.95
CA VAL A 279 25.64 37.19 4.98
C VAL A 279 25.25 35.78 5.40
N TRP A 280 23.96 35.52 5.36
CA TRP A 280 23.36 34.24 5.78
C TRP A 280 22.46 33.66 4.72
N ILE A 281 22.35 32.33 4.68
CA ILE A 281 21.35 31.63 3.88
C ILE A 281 20.19 31.24 4.82
N HIS A 282 18.99 31.75 4.56
CA HIS A 282 17.76 31.36 5.20
C HIS A 282 16.90 30.57 4.22
N LYS A 283 16.95 29.24 4.29
CA LYS A 283 16.25 28.38 3.33
C LYS A 283 15.53 27.23 4.03
N PRO A 284 14.21 27.08 3.85
CA PRO A 284 13.52 25.89 4.31
C PRO A 284 13.95 24.67 3.48
N ARG A 285 14.29 23.58 4.14
CA ARG A 285 14.62 22.31 3.46
C ARG A 285 13.42 21.79 2.69
N GLN A 286 13.59 21.47 1.43
CA GLN A 286 12.51 20.94 0.58
C GLN A 286 11.90 19.66 1.13
N LYS A 287 12.68 18.81 1.80
CA LYS A 287 12.21 17.52 2.33
C LYS A 287 11.39 17.64 3.61
N THR A 288 11.67 18.61 4.48
CA THR A 288 11.13 18.67 5.86
C THR A 288 10.48 20.00 6.19
N SER A 289 10.59 20.99 5.32
CA SER A 289 10.16 22.39 5.54
C SER A 289 10.79 23.05 6.78
N ILE A 290 11.84 22.44 7.34
CA ILE A 290 12.57 23.01 8.48
C ILE A 290 13.51 24.09 7.94
N MET A 291 13.46 25.28 8.52
CA MET A 291 14.34 26.40 8.18
C MET A 291 15.79 26.04 8.51
N SER A 292 16.67 26.19 7.52
CA SER A 292 18.11 26.15 7.68
C SER A 292 18.65 27.57 7.68
N VAL A 293 19.40 27.94 8.71
CA VAL A 293 20.08 29.23 8.84
C VAL A 293 21.57 28.93 8.81
N ILE A 294 22.26 29.36 7.75
CA ILE A 294 23.63 28.96 7.48
C ILE A 294 24.47 30.20 7.22
N PRO A 295 25.59 30.42 7.92
CA PRO A 295 26.52 31.52 7.65
C PRO A 295 27.20 31.29 6.30
N LEU A 296 27.25 32.30 5.48
CA LEU A 296 27.87 32.25 4.17
C LEU A 296 29.38 32.50 4.25
N LEU A 297 30.16 31.42 4.19
CA LEU A 297 31.60 31.49 4.23
C LEU A 297 32.16 32.23 2.97
N PRO A 298 33.34 32.87 3.07
CA PRO A 298 33.89 33.72 1.99
C PRO A 298 33.96 33.01 0.62
N TYR A 299 34.41 31.75 0.59
CA TYR A 299 34.51 31.02 -0.66
C TYR A 299 33.12 30.62 -1.23
N ALA A 300 32.17 30.27 -0.35
CA ALA A 300 30.80 30.00 -0.78
C ALA A 300 30.13 31.26 -1.34
N ARG A 301 30.46 32.43 -0.80
CA ARG A 301 30.03 33.72 -1.31
C ARG A 301 30.60 34.00 -2.72
N GLN A 302 31.89 33.76 -2.96
CA GLN A 302 32.50 33.91 -4.29
C GLN A 302 31.79 33.02 -5.34
N ILE A 303 31.38 31.82 -4.97
CA ILE A 303 30.61 30.93 -5.86
C ILE A 303 29.23 31.55 -6.20
N LEU A 304 28.51 32.12 -5.23
CA LEU A 304 27.24 32.79 -5.51
C LEU A 304 27.42 34.02 -6.41
N GLU A 305 28.41 34.82 -6.13
CA GLU A 305 28.77 36.01 -6.95
C GLU A 305 29.05 35.60 -8.41
N LYS A 306 29.84 34.52 -8.61
CA LYS A 306 30.14 33.97 -9.93
C LYS A 306 28.90 33.59 -10.75
N TYR A 307 27.85 33.11 -10.07
CA TYR A 307 26.60 32.67 -10.71
C TYR A 307 25.45 33.69 -10.59
N SER A 308 25.75 34.94 -10.23
CA SER A 308 24.82 36.08 -10.15
C SER A 308 23.62 35.81 -9.17
N ILE A 309 23.87 35.08 -8.11
CA ILE A 309 22.85 34.79 -7.04
C ILE A 309 23.08 35.74 -5.85
N ASP A 310 23.69 36.90 -6.06
CA ASP A 310 23.97 37.84 -4.98
C ASP A 310 22.74 38.53 -4.40
N ALA A 311 22.80 38.84 -3.12
CA ALA A 311 21.95 39.86 -2.54
C ALA A 311 22.41 41.26 -2.99
N GLU A 312 21.52 42.04 -3.60
CA GLU A 312 21.68 43.48 -3.73
C GLU A 312 21.73 44.13 -2.34
#